data_0dde52f7da79518df8edecf0fbeb2395
#
_entry.id   0dde52f7da79518df8edecf0fbeb2395
#
_cell.length_a   1.000
_cell.length_b   1.000
_cell.length_c   1.000
_cell.angle_alpha   90.00
_cell.angle_beta   90.00
_cell.angle_gamma   90.00
#
_symmetry.space_group_name_H-M   'P 1'
#
loop_
_entity.id
_entity.type
_entity.pdbx_description
1 polymer ?
#
loop_
_entity_poly.entity_id
_entity_poly.type
_entity_poly.pdbx_seq_one_letter_code
_entity_poly.pdbx_strand_id
1 'polypeptide(L)'
;EQPRYRLLHEGAEALANAELLALCLGSGVAGEDAVAMARRLLKQFGGIGALLSAPMPELLQCHGVGSAKASVIKAIQELSLRDVELELAHTDQFADSASVSRFLLRRMGHEPRETFACLFLNARNQLISFEVLFRGSADCAHVHAREDGYA
;
A
#
# COMPACT_ATOMS: atom_id res chain seq x y z
N GLU A 1 -26.48 12.21 4.98
CA GLU A 1 -25.91 12.96 3.84
C GLU A 1 -24.94 12.06 3.08
N GLN A 2 -24.94 12.17 1.74
CA GLN A 2 -24.11 11.27 0.92
C GLN A 2 -22.63 11.67 1.02
N PRO A 3 -21.68 10.72 1.12
CA PRO A 3 -20.25 11.03 1.26
C PRO A 3 -19.69 11.97 0.17
N ARG A 4 -20.21 11.89 -1.05
CA ARG A 4 -19.81 12.77 -2.14
C ARG A 4 -20.17 14.25 -1.88
N TYR A 5 -21.35 14.50 -1.33
CA TYR A 5 -21.78 15.84 -0.96
C TYR A 5 -20.88 16.41 0.16
N ARG A 6 -20.61 15.61 1.17
CA ARG A 6 -19.72 16.00 2.27
C ARG A 6 -18.30 16.28 1.79
N LEU A 7 -17.77 15.44 0.91
CA LEU A 7 -16.45 15.67 0.32
C LEU A 7 -16.34 17.04 -0.35
N LEU A 8 -17.36 17.43 -1.13
CA LEU A 8 -17.37 18.67 -1.90
C LEU A 8 -17.54 19.93 -1.03
N HIS A 9 -18.21 19.84 0.11
CA HIS A 9 -18.56 20.98 0.93
C HIS A 9 -17.75 21.09 2.22
N GLU A 10 -17.27 19.98 2.75
CA GLU A 10 -16.57 19.90 4.03
C GLU A 10 -15.09 19.50 3.88
N GLY A 11 -14.68 19.01 2.70
CA GLY A 11 -13.33 18.49 2.47
C GLY A 11 -13.15 17.01 2.83
N ALA A 12 -12.05 16.42 2.36
CA ALA A 12 -11.77 15.01 2.58
C ALA A 12 -11.47 14.68 4.05
N GLU A 13 -10.90 15.62 4.77
CA GLU A 13 -10.53 15.51 6.19
C GLU A 13 -11.76 15.35 7.12
N ALA A 14 -12.93 15.80 6.68
CA ALA A 14 -14.17 15.64 7.42
C ALA A 14 -14.80 14.25 7.29
N LEU A 15 -14.34 13.42 6.34
CA LEU A 15 -14.89 12.11 6.07
C LEU A 15 -14.16 11.02 6.87
N ALA A 16 -14.94 10.05 7.36
CA ALA A 16 -14.37 8.84 7.93
C ALA A 16 -13.78 7.92 6.84
N ASN A 17 -12.82 7.07 7.22
CA ASN A 17 -12.20 6.11 6.29
C ASN A 17 -13.22 5.27 5.50
N ALA A 18 -14.34 4.90 6.12
CA ALA A 18 -15.40 4.15 5.45
C ALA A 18 -16.11 4.97 4.37
N GLU A 19 -16.26 6.27 4.55
CA GLU A 19 -16.88 7.17 3.58
C GLU A 19 -15.94 7.42 2.40
N LEU A 20 -14.65 7.65 2.67
CA LEU A 20 -13.62 7.78 1.64
C LEU A 20 -13.49 6.50 0.81
N LEU A 21 -13.41 5.35 1.47
CA LEU A 21 -13.35 4.05 0.80
C LEU A 21 -14.61 3.79 -0.04
N ALA A 22 -15.79 4.13 0.47
CA ALA A 22 -17.06 4.00 -0.27
C ALA A 22 -17.08 4.82 -1.56
N LEU A 23 -16.52 6.02 -1.54
CA LEU A 23 -16.37 6.85 -2.75
C LEU A 23 -15.49 6.16 -3.80
N CYS A 24 -14.41 5.53 -3.38
CA CYS A 24 -13.50 4.81 -4.27
C CYS A 24 -14.14 3.53 -4.83
N LEU A 25 -14.88 2.78 -4.01
CA LEU A 25 -15.59 1.56 -4.44
C LEU A 25 -16.77 1.85 -5.35
N GLY A 26 -17.34 3.05 -5.28
CA GLY A 26 -18.40 3.57 -6.14
C GLY A 26 -19.78 3.01 -5.85
N SER A 27 -19.92 1.73 -5.57
CA SER A 27 -21.20 1.06 -5.30
C SER A 27 -21.09 -0.02 -4.22
N GLY A 28 -22.18 -0.26 -3.52
CA GLY A 28 -22.32 -1.43 -2.63
C GLY A 28 -22.71 -2.70 -3.41
N VAL A 29 -23.41 -3.57 -2.75
CA VAL A 29 -24.01 -4.78 -3.29
C VAL A 29 -25.50 -4.84 -2.93
N ALA A 30 -26.22 -5.82 -3.45
CA ALA A 30 -27.64 -6.00 -3.11
C ALA A 30 -27.82 -6.11 -1.58
N GLY A 31 -28.61 -5.18 -1.03
CA GLY A 31 -28.89 -5.11 0.41
C GLY A 31 -27.82 -4.43 1.28
N GLU A 32 -26.70 -3.99 0.71
CA GLU A 32 -25.63 -3.31 1.45
C GLU A 32 -25.12 -2.11 0.64
N ASP A 33 -25.25 -0.89 1.15
CA ASP A 33 -24.73 0.30 0.49
C ASP A 33 -23.18 0.36 0.53
N ALA A 34 -22.60 1.27 -0.25
CA ALA A 34 -21.15 1.39 -0.35
C ALA A 34 -20.45 1.70 0.98
N VAL A 35 -21.09 2.49 1.86
CA VAL A 35 -20.52 2.87 3.17
C VAL A 35 -20.59 1.69 4.14
N ALA A 36 -21.68 0.95 4.15
CA ALA A 36 -21.84 -0.25 4.96
C ALA A 36 -20.81 -1.31 4.54
N MET A 37 -20.67 -1.53 3.23
CA MET A 37 -19.67 -2.43 2.66
C MET A 37 -18.24 -2.00 3.06
N ALA A 38 -17.91 -0.72 2.95
CA ALA A 38 -16.61 -0.19 3.33
C ALA A 38 -16.33 -0.39 4.83
N ARG A 39 -17.32 -0.15 5.71
CA ARG A 39 -17.19 -0.43 7.16
C ARG A 39 -16.93 -1.90 7.43
N ARG A 40 -17.66 -2.79 6.75
CA ARG A 40 -17.46 -4.24 6.90
C ARG A 40 -16.05 -4.65 6.49
N LEU A 41 -15.55 -4.19 5.35
CA LEU A 41 -14.20 -4.48 4.89
C LEU A 41 -13.15 -3.94 5.87
N LEU A 42 -13.25 -2.70 6.31
CA LEU A 42 -12.34 -2.13 7.30
C LEU A 42 -12.32 -2.92 8.61
N LYS A 43 -13.49 -3.37 9.08
CA LYS A 43 -13.59 -4.21 10.28
C LYS A 43 -12.97 -5.59 10.06
N GLN A 44 -13.22 -6.21 8.92
CA GLN A 44 -12.72 -7.55 8.58
C GLN A 44 -11.20 -7.59 8.54
N PHE A 45 -10.54 -6.58 7.98
CA PHE A 45 -9.08 -6.50 7.88
C PHE A 45 -8.41 -5.81 9.08
N GLY A 46 -9.17 -5.17 9.97
CA GLY A 46 -8.61 -4.49 11.14
C GLY A 46 -8.14 -3.06 10.88
N GLY A 47 -8.55 -2.44 9.78
CA GLY A 47 -8.29 -1.03 9.46
C GLY A 47 -7.85 -0.78 8.02
N ILE A 48 -7.68 0.50 7.67
CA ILE A 48 -7.38 0.90 6.29
C ILE A 48 -6.02 0.39 5.81
N GLY A 49 -5.00 0.45 6.66
CA GLY A 49 -3.66 0.00 6.30
C GLY A 49 -3.62 -1.49 5.96
N ALA A 50 -4.24 -2.32 6.78
CA ALA A 50 -4.32 -3.76 6.56
C ALA A 50 -5.18 -4.11 5.33
N LEU A 51 -6.28 -3.41 5.11
CA LEU A 51 -7.12 -3.58 3.91
C LEU A 51 -6.35 -3.26 2.62
N LEU A 52 -5.67 -2.11 2.58
CA LEU A 52 -4.90 -1.71 1.40
C LEU A 52 -3.75 -2.69 1.11
N SER A 53 -3.11 -3.20 2.17
CA SER A 53 -1.99 -4.13 2.06
C SER A 53 -2.42 -5.58 1.78
N ALA A 54 -3.70 -5.91 1.90
CA ALA A 54 -4.18 -7.28 1.71
C ALA A 54 -3.83 -7.83 0.32
N PRO A 55 -3.44 -9.10 0.20
CA PRO A 55 -3.18 -9.75 -1.08
C PRO A 55 -4.44 -9.78 -1.95
N MET A 56 -4.27 -9.70 -3.28
CA MET A 56 -5.38 -9.78 -4.24
C MET A 56 -6.30 -10.99 -4.01
N PRO A 57 -5.79 -12.22 -3.77
CA PRO A 57 -6.67 -13.38 -3.51
C PRO A 57 -7.58 -13.22 -2.29
N GLU A 58 -7.11 -12.58 -1.22
CA GLU A 58 -7.92 -12.34 -0.02
C GLU A 58 -9.02 -11.31 -0.29
N LEU A 59 -8.71 -10.25 -1.03
CA LEU A 59 -9.70 -9.26 -1.44
C LEU A 59 -10.80 -9.88 -2.28
N LEU A 60 -10.46 -10.75 -3.22
CA LEU A 60 -11.41 -11.43 -4.11
C LEU A 60 -12.32 -12.43 -3.38
N GLN A 61 -11.93 -12.92 -2.21
CA GLN A 61 -12.77 -13.77 -1.37
C GLN A 61 -13.83 -12.99 -0.57
N CYS A 62 -13.69 -11.66 -0.47
CA CYS A 62 -14.63 -10.84 0.27
C CYS A 62 -15.95 -10.71 -0.50
N HIS A 63 -17.08 -10.89 0.20
CA HIS A 63 -18.39 -10.71 -0.40
C HIS A 63 -18.52 -9.33 -1.06
N GLY A 64 -18.94 -9.30 -2.30
CA GLY A 64 -19.14 -8.07 -3.08
C GLY A 64 -17.89 -7.40 -3.61
N VAL A 65 -16.69 -7.97 -3.36
CA VAL A 65 -15.43 -7.49 -3.92
C VAL A 65 -15.06 -8.34 -5.14
N GLY A 66 -15.46 -7.86 -6.31
CA GLY A 66 -14.99 -8.42 -7.58
C GLY A 66 -13.66 -7.80 -8.02
N SER A 67 -13.16 -8.24 -9.18
CA SER A 67 -11.89 -7.75 -9.75
C SER A 67 -11.81 -6.22 -9.85
N ALA A 68 -12.90 -5.55 -10.22
CA ALA A 68 -12.94 -4.09 -10.33
C ALA A 68 -12.64 -3.40 -8.98
N LYS A 69 -13.37 -3.76 -7.91
CA LYS A 69 -13.17 -3.17 -6.59
C LYS A 69 -11.82 -3.55 -5.98
N ALA A 70 -11.39 -4.80 -6.13
CA ALA A 70 -10.06 -5.24 -5.69
C ALA A 70 -8.94 -4.46 -6.41
N SER A 71 -9.07 -4.21 -7.71
CA SER A 71 -8.12 -3.40 -8.47
C SER A 71 -8.06 -1.95 -7.99
N VAL A 72 -9.21 -1.34 -7.64
CA VAL A 72 -9.25 0.01 -7.07
C VAL A 72 -8.49 0.05 -5.73
N ILE A 73 -8.73 -0.91 -4.84
CA ILE A 73 -8.02 -0.98 -3.55
C ILE A 73 -6.50 -1.09 -3.76
N LYS A 74 -6.06 -1.95 -4.67
CA LYS A 74 -4.63 -2.11 -4.99
C LYS A 74 -4.02 -0.89 -5.68
N ALA A 75 -4.78 -0.21 -6.54
CA ALA A 75 -4.34 1.03 -7.17
C ALA A 75 -4.14 2.16 -6.15
N ILE A 76 -5.05 2.30 -5.18
CA ILE A 76 -4.90 3.28 -4.09
C ILE A 76 -3.63 3.01 -3.29
N GLN A 77 -3.38 1.75 -2.93
CA GLN A 77 -2.16 1.35 -2.24
C GLN A 77 -0.91 1.75 -3.03
N GLU A 78 -0.86 1.39 -4.30
CA GLU A 78 0.30 1.65 -5.15
C GLU A 78 0.55 3.14 -5.34
N LEU A 79 -0.49 3.95 -5.59
CA LEU A 79 -0.35 5.40 -5.69
C LEU A 79 0.17 6.04 -4.39
N SER A 80 -0.33 5.59 -3.24
CA SER A 80 0.17 6.05 -1.93
C SER A 80 1.64 5.70 -1.71
N LEU A 81 2.09 4.54 -2.18
CA LEU A 81 3.49 4.13 -2.07
C LEU A 81 4.38 4.96 -2.98
N ARG A 82 3.96 5.23 -4.21
CA ARG A 82 4.71 6.09 -5.14
C ARG A 82 4.85 7.51 -4.64
N ASP A 83 3.83 8.05 -4.00
CA ASP A 83 3.89 9.37 -3.37
C ASP A 83 4.94 9.41 -2.26
N VAL A 84 4.94 8.42 -1.36
CA VAL A 84 5.97 8.28 -0.32
C VAL A 84 7.38 8.10 -0.92
N GLU A 85 7.53 7.34 -2.01
CA GLU A 85 8.81 7.20 -2.72
C GLU A 85 9.33 8.54 -3.24
N LEU A 86 8.45 9.35 -3.83
CA LEU A 86 8.79 10.69 -4.31
C LEU A 86 9.21 11.62 -3.16
N GLU A 87 8.49 11.60 -2.05
CA GLU A 87 8.88 12.36 -0.86
C GLU A 87 10.26 11.95 -0.35
N LEU A 88 10.55 10.64 -0.26
CA LEU A 88 11.84 10.12 0.16
C LEU A 88 12.96 10.46 -0.81
N ALA A 89 12.69 10.57 -2.12
CA ALA A 89 13.65 10.96 -3.14
C ALA A 89 14.01 12.46 -3.08
N HIS A 90 13.10 13.30 -2.58
CA HIS A 90 13.27 14.75 -2.50
C HIS A 90 13.71 15.25 -1.12
N THR A 91 13.63 14.43 -0.08
CA THR A 91 14.04 14.81 1.27
C THR A 91 15.54 14.62 1.43
N ASP A 92 16.27 15.66 1.86
CA ASP A 92 17.72 15.66 2.07
C ASP A 92 18.20 14.71 3.17
N GLN A 93 17.33 13.90 3.72
CA GLN A 93 17.65 12.99 4.80
C GLN A 93 16.81 11.71 4.77
N PHE A 94 17.47 10.58 4.62
CA PHE A 94 17.13 9.38 5.37
C PHE A 94 17.38 9.63 6.88
N ALA A 95 17.03 10.80 7.36
CA ALA A 95 17.23 11.19 8.74
C ALA A 95 16.21 10.56 9.68
N ASP A 96 15.10 10.05 9.13
CA ASP A 96 14.09 9.35 9.92
C ASP A 96 13.97 7.90 9.45
N SER A 97 14.68 7.02 10.17
CA SER A 97 14.58 5.57 10.00
C SER A 97 13.14 5.05 10.09
N ALA A 98 12.25 5.76 10.77
CA ALA A 98 10.84 5.39 10.90
C ALA A 98 10.07 5.53 9.58
N SER A 99 10.34 6.54 8.77
CA SER A 99 9.71 6.73 7.45
C SER A 99 10.15 5.65 6.46
N VAL A 100 11.44 5.33 6.47
CA VAL A 100 12.01 4.23 5.66
C VAL A 100 11.43 2.89 6.09
N SER A 101 11.38 2.61 7.39
CA SER A 101 10.80 1.37 7.92
C SER A 101 9.33 1.22 7.54
N ARG A 102 8.54 2.29 7.62
CA ARG A 102 7.12 2.27 7.20
C ARG A 102 6.98 1.98 5.71
N PHE A 103 7.81 2.60 4.88
CA PHE A 103 7.83 2.34 3.45
C PHE A 103 8.15 0.87 3.15
N LEU A 104 9.22 0.33 3.74
CA LEU A 104 9.63 -1.05 3.55
C LEU A 104 8.56 -2.05 4.04
N LEU A 105 7.96 -1.80 5.19
CA LEU A 105 6.87 -2.63 5.71
C LEU A 105 5.66 -2.63 4.78
N ARG A 106 5.30 -1.50 4.20
CA ARG A 106 4.19 -1.43 3.23
C ARG A 106 4.52 -2.12 1.91
N ARG A 107 5.74 -1.99 1.43
CA ARG A 107 6.18 -2.63 0.18
C ARG A 107 6.36 -4.13 0.30
N MET A 108 6.89 -4.60 1.44
CA MET A 108 7.38 -5.96 1.62
C MET A 108 6.67 -6.74 2.71
N GLY A 109 5.88 -6.10 3.58
CA GLY A 109 5.33 -6.69 4.80
C GLY A 109 4.32 -7.82 4.60
N HIS A 110 3.88 -8.08 3.37
CA HIS A 110 2.97 -9.18 3.00
C HIS A 110 3.61 -10.23 2.08
N GLU A 111 4.90 -10.12 1.83
CA GLU A 111 5.60 -11.17 1.09
C GLU A 111 5.68 -12.42 1.98
N PRO A 112 5.11 -13.57 1.54
CA PRO A 112 5.14 -14.80 2.31
C PRO A 112 6.51 -15.49 2.30
N ARG A 113 7.49 -14.89 1.63
CA ARG A 113 8.84 -15.41 1.45
C ARG A 113 9.86 -14.37 1.90
N GLU A 114 10.98 -14.84 2.37
CA GLU A 114 12.13 -13.97 2.61
C GLU A 114 12.48 -13.24 1.31
N THR A 115 12.55 -11.91 1.37
CA THR A 115 12.81 -11.07 0.22
C THR A 115 14.04 -10.24 0.50
N PHE A 116 15.01 -10.29 -0.40
CA PHE A 116 16.18 -9.42 -0.36
C PHE A 116 15.97 -8.28 -1.34
N ALA A 117 16.04 -7.07 -0.82
CA ALA A 117 15.87 -5.86 -1.60
C ALA A 117 16.99 -4.86 -1.31
N CYS A 118 17.33 -4.05 -2.30
CA CYS A 118 18.31 -2.98 -2.16
C CYS A 118 17.65 -1.62 -2.29
N LEU A 119 18.07 -0.72 -1.42
CA LEU A 119 17.81 0.72 -1.50
C LEU A 119 19.07 1.37 -2.02
N PHE A 120 18.98 1.99 -3.19
CA PHE A 120 20.07 2.76 -3.76
C PHE A 120 19.93 4.22 -3.36
N LEU A 121 20.94 4.77 -2.73
CA LEU A 121 20.95 6.12 -2.20
C LEU A 121 22.02 6.96 -2.91
N ASN A 122 21.77 8.26 -3.10
CA ASN A 122 22.78 9.18 -3.55
C ASN A 122 23.70 9.62 -2.39
N ALA A 123 24.70 10.46 -2.70
CA ALA A 123 25.64 11.00 -1.70
C ALA A 123 24.99 11.87 -0.61
N ARG A 124 23.73 12.28 -0.78
CA ARG A 124 22.92 13.00 0.19
C ARG A 124 21.95 12.11 0.96
N ASN A 125 22.09 10.78 0.82
CA ASN A 125 21.18 9.79 1.39
C ASN A 125 19.72 9.90 0.89
N GLN A 126 19.51 10.40 -0.33
CA GLN A 126 18.20 10.42 -0.97
C GLN A 126 17.99 9.12 -1.75
N LEU A 127 16.77 8.60 -1.74
CA LEU A 127 16.43 7.38 -2.47
C LEU A 127 16.53 7.60 -3.99
N ILE A 128 17.39 6.82 -4.65
CA ILE A 128 17.49 6.76 -6.11
C ILE A 128 16.54 5.69 -6.65
N SER A 129 16.63 4.48 -6.11
CA SER A 129 15.77 3.37 -6.50
C SER A 129 15.63 2.32 -5.40
N PHE A 130 14.54 1.56 -5.48
CA PHE A 130 14.28 0.39 -4.67
C PHE A 130 14.13 -0.81 -5.59
N GLU A 131 14.96 -1.82 -5.42
CA GLU A 131 14.95 -3.01 -6.26
C GLU A 131 14.87 -4.28 -5.42
N VAL A 132 13.91 -5.14 -5.75
CA VAL A 132 13.83 -6.49 -5.19
C VAL A 132 14.77 -7.37 -6.00
N LEU A 133 15.87 -7.78 -5.38
CA LEU A 133 16.91 -8.57 -6.05
C LEU A 133 16.56 -10.04 -6.07
N PHE A 134 15.85 -10.52 -5.04
CA PHE A 134 15.66 -11.95 -4.89
C PHE A 134 14.54 -12.25 -3.87
N ARG A 135 13.78 -13.28 -4.18
CA ARG A 135 12.73 -13.84 -3.32
C ARG A 135 13.10 -15.28 -3.01
N GLY A 136 13.49 -15.56 -1.77
CA GLY A 136 13.87 -16.88 -1.31
C GLY A 136 12.70 -17.82 -1.05
N SER A 137 12.94 -19.13 -1.09
CA SER A 137 12.14 -20.10 -0.37
C SER A 137 12.66 -20.20 1.06
N ALA A 138 11.84 -20.65 2.02
CA ALA A 138 12.16 -20.71 3.45
C ALA A 138 13.41 -21.53 3.82
N ASP A 139 14.10 -22.15 2.87
CA ASP A 139 15.35 -22.89 3.04
C ASP A 139 16.51 -22.09 2.44
N CYS A 140 17.33 -21.54 3.36
CA CYS A 140 18.68 -21.00 3.16
C CYS A 140 18.97 -20.30 1.83
N ALA A 141 18.81 -18.99 1.83
CA ALA A 141 19.32 -18.13 0.77
C ALA A 141 20.77 -17.73 1.07
N HIS A 142 21.73 -18.29 0.33
CA HIS A 142 23.05 -17.74 0.27
C HIS A 142 23.05 -16.54 -0.70
N VAL A 143 23.19 -15.33 -0.15
CA VAL A 143 23.36 -14.12 -0.95
C VAL A 143 24.82 -14.08 -1.41
N HIS A 144 25.07 -14.35 -2.70
CA HIS A 144 26.33 -13.99 -3.32
C HIS A 144 26.26 -12.53 -3.78
N ALA A 145 26.98 -11.67 -3.11
CA ALA A 145 27.25 -10.32 -3.63
C ALA A 145 28.00 -10.49 -4.97
N ARG A 146 27.37 -10.14 -6.07
CA ARG A 146 28.13 -9.89 -7.31
C ARG A 146 28.87 -8.60 -7.10
N GLU A 147 30.18 -8.68 -7.03
CA GLU A 147 31.07 -7.55 -7.27
C GLU A 147 30.93 -7.18 -8.75
N ASP A 148 29.96 -6.38 -9.09
CA ASP A 148 29.98 -5.67 -10.36
C ASP A 148 30.94 -4.52 -10.19
N GLY A 149 32.21 -4.81 -10.57
CA GLY A 149 33.29 -3.85 -10.57
C GLY A 149 32.92 -2.68 -11.48
N TYR A 150 32.92 -1.51 -10.91
CA TYR A 150 33.10 -0.30 -11.68
C TYR A 150 34.58 -0.21 -12.08
N ALA A 151 34.79 -0.41 -13.35
CA ALA A 151 35.98 0.10 -14.03
C ALA A 151 35.71 1.53 -14.49
#